data_7951f9cd3c40823b655cfd6b6aad8c27
#
_entry.id   7951f9cd3c40823b655cfd6b6aad8c27
#
_cell.length_a   1.000
_cell.length_b   1.000
_cell.length_c   1.000
_cell.angle_alpha   90.00
_cell.angle_beta   90.00
_cell.angle_gamma   90.00
#
_symmetry.space_group_name_H-M   'P 1'
#
loop_
_entity.id
_entity.type
_entity.pdbx_description
1 polymer ?
#
loop_
_entity_poly.entity_id
_entity_poly.type
_entity_poly.pdbx_seq_one_letter_code
_entity_poly.pdbx_strand_id
1 'polypeptide(L)' 'IEMPIGAEILTVQVQNETPCIWALVNPEETKMKRYFEIYGTGMGIYCDMGIDRKYIGTFQLNSGALVFHVFEREYF' A
#
# COMPACT_ATOMS: atom_id res chain seq x y z
N ILE A 1 3.22 8.70 1.47
CA ILE A 1 3.35 8.48 2.94
C ILE A 1 4.82 8.53 3.33
N GLU A 2 5.14 9.26 4.35
CA GLU A 2 6.49 9.24 4.92
C GLU A 2 6.54 8.25 6.08
N MET A 3 7.60 7.46 6.11
CA MET A 3 7.84 6.53 7.22
C MET A 3 9.34 6.29 7.38
N PRO A 4 9.79 5.82 8.57
CA PRO A 4 11.21 5.56 8.80
C PRO A 4 11.80 4.58 7.78
N ILE A 5 13.06 4.81 7.41
CA ILE A 5 13.79 3.91 6.50
C ILE A 5 13.79 2.50 7.08
N GLY A 6 13.59 1.52 6.22
CA GLY A 6 13.55 0.11 6.60
C GLY A 6 12.23 -0.36 7.18
N ALA A 7 11.19 0.47 7.14
CA ALA A 7 9.87 0.06 7.61
C ALA A 7 9.37 -1.16 6.85
N GLU A 8 8.88 -2.15 7.60
CA GLU A 8 8.28 -3.35 7.04
C GLU A 8 6.77 -3.20 6.99
N ILE A 9 6.21 -3.26 5.79
CA ILE A 9 4.77 -3.19 5.62
C ILE A 9 4.18 -4.56 5.97
N LEU A 10 3.28 -4.57 6.94
CA LEU A 10 2.69 -5.81 7.44
C LEU A 10 1.39 -6.15 6.73
N THR A 11 0.49 -5.20 6.62
CA THR A 11 -0.82 -5.44 6.01
C THR A 11 -1.55 -4.12 5.75
N VAL A 12 -2.65 -4.20 5.02
CA VAL A 12 -3.63 -3.12 4.90
C VAL A 12 -4.93 -3.59 5.52
N GLN A 13 -5.57 -2.72 6.29
CA GLN A 13 -6.87 -2.99 6.90
C GLN A 13 -7.72 -1.73 6.88
N VAL A 14 -9.04 -1.91 6.98
CA VAL A 14 -9.99 -0.79 7.03
C VAL A 14 -10.34 -0.51 8.48
N GLN A 15 -10.22 0.76 8.86
CA GLN A 15 -10.69 1.27 10.14
C GLN A 15 -11.66 2.43 9.89
N ASN A 16 -12.89 2.30 10.36
CA ASN A 16 -13.91 3.33 10.19
C ASN A 16 -14.03 3.79 8.72
N GLU A 17 -14.19 2.83 7.80
CA GLU A 17 -14.30 3.05 6.37
C GLU A 17 -13.05 3.69 5.72
N THR A 18 -11.92 3.76 6.44
CA THR A 18 -10.68 4.32 5.94
C THR A 18 -9.62 3.22 5.83
N PRO A 19 -9.02 3.02 4.64
CA PRO A 19 -7.91 2.07 4.51
C PRO A 19 -6.67 2.57 5.25
N CYS A 20 -6.08 1.69 6.04
CA CYS A 20 -4.90 1.97 6.85
C CYS A 20 -3.81 0.95 6.57
N ILE A 21 -2.57 1.41 6.53
CA ILE A 21 -1.40 0.55 6.36
C ILE A 21 -0.75 0.33 7.72
N TRP A 22 -0.52 -0.92 8.05
CA TRP A 22 0.18 -1.32 9.27
C TRP A 22 1.63 -1.62 8.93
N ALA A 23 2.55 -0.98 9.64
CA ALA A 23 3.98 -1.14 9.37
C ALA A 23 4.76 -1.28 10.69
N LEU A 24 5.79 -2.12 10.64
CA LEU A 24 6.75 -2.23 11.73
C LEU A 24 7.89 -1.27 11.43
N VAL A 25 8.11 -0.30 12.31
CA VAL A 25 9.05 0.79 12.06
C VAL A 25 10.02 0.97 13.22
N ASN A 26 11.23 1.47 12.91
CA ASN A 26 12.12 2.03 13.91
C ASN A 26 11.96 3.54 13.88
N PRO A 27 11.34 4.15 14.91
CA PRO A 27 11.03 5.57 14.89
C PRO A 27 12.26 6.48 14.94
N GLU A 28 13.42 5.94 15.27
CA GLU A 28 14.66 6.72 15.31
C GLU A 28 15.34 6.86 13.96
N GLU A 29 14.93 6.06 12.97
CA GLU A 29 15.47 6.17 11.62
C GLU A 29 14.93 7.38 10.88
N THR A 30 15.73 7.90 9.95
CA THR A 30 15.32 8.98 9.06
C THR A 30 14.11 8.57 8.24
N LYS A 31 13.16 9.46 8.09
CA LYS A 31 11.95 9.20 7.30
C LYS A 31 12.23 9.32 5.82
N MET A 32 11.58 8.47 5.04
CA MET A 32 11.58 8.52 3.58
C MET A 32 10.16 8.41 3.05
N LYS A 33 9.95 8.89 1.83
CA LYS A 33 8.66 8.75 1.16
C LYS A 33 8.51 7.35 0.59
N ARG A 34 7.35 6.74 0.82
CA ARG A 34 6.95 5.46 0.24
C ARG A 34 5.66 5.68 -0.55
N TYR A 35 5.55 5.06 -1.70
CA TYR A 35 4.45 5.30 -2.62
C TYR A 35 3.60 4.05 -2.77
N PHE A 36 2.30 4.22 -2.59
CA PHE A 36 1.32 3.13 -2.67
C PHE A 36 0.31 3.43 -3.75
N GLU A 37 -0.15 2.36 -4.42
CA GLU A 37 -1.18 2.45 -5.44
C GLU A 37 -2.36 1.57 -5.03
N ILE A 38 -3.57 2.04 -5.29
CA ILE A 38 -4.80 1.33 -4.98
C ILE A 38 -5.55 1.08 -6.29
N TYR A 39 -5.86 -0.19 -6.55
CA TYR A 39 -6.59 -0.60 -7.75
C TYR A 39 -7.87 -1.29 -7.35
N GLY A 40 -8.98 -0.87 -7.96
CA GLY A 40 -10.26 -1.57 -7.82
C GLY A 40 -10.27 -2.87 -8.61
N THR A 41 -11.10 -3.81 -8.20
CA THR A 41 -11.27 -5.07 -8.93
C THR A 41 -11.74 -4.79 -10.36
N GLY A 42 -11.06 -5.38 -11.34
CA GLY A 42 -11.35 -5.18 -12.76
C GLY A 42 -10.58 -4.05 -13.40
N MET A 43 -9.83 -3.26 -12.64
CA MET A 43 -8.93 -2.24 -13.20
C MET A 43 -7.66 -2.90 -13.70
N GLY A 44 -7.19 -2.45 -14.86
CA GLY A 44 -5.90 -2.88 -15.38
C GLY A 44 -4.74 -2.25 -14.62
N ILE A 45 -3.67 -3.01 -14.42
CA ILE A 45 -2.42 -2.51 -13.87
C ILE A 45 -1.47 -2.28 -15.04
N TYR A 46 -1.02 -1.03 -15.20
CA TYR A 46 -0.12 -0.69 -16.29
C TYR A 46 1.29 -1.15 -15.98
N CYS A 47 1.94 -1.69 -17.02
CA CYS A 47 3.33 -2.11 -16.93
C CYS A 47 4.21 -0.91 -17.27
N ASP A 48 4.71 -0.21 -16.25
CA ASP A 48 5.62 0.92 -16.45
C ASP A 48 7.05 0.40 -16.39
N MET A 49 7.85 0.73 -17.40
CA MET A 49 9.24 0.31 -17.43
C MET A 49 10.01 0.92 -16.25
N GLY A 50 10.76 0.06 -15.54
CA GLY A 50 11.58 0.48 -14.40
C GLY A 50 10.81 0.67 -13.09
N ILE A 51 9.54 0.36 -13.07
CA ILE A 51 8.72 0.43 -11.85
C ILE A 51 8.19 -0.97 -11.55
N ASP A 52 8.62 -1.51 -10.43
CA ASP A 52 8.04 -2.74 -9.89
C ASP A 52 6.98 -2.40 -8.85
N ARG A 53 6.04 -3.31 -8.68
CA ARG A 53 4.98 -3.18 -7.69
C ARG A 53 4.97 -4.41 -6.80
N LYS A 54 4.97 -4.17 -5.49
CA LYS A 54 4.87 -5.23 -4.50
C LYS A 54 3.45 -5.25 -3.97
N TYR A 55 2.79 -6.39 -4.05
CA TYR A 55 1.46 -6.57 -3.49
C TYR A 55 1.51 -6.49 -1.97
N ILE A 56 0.65 -5.65 -1.38
CA ILE A 56 0.56 -5.48 0.07
C ILE A 56 -0.66 -6.21 0.62
N GLY A 57 -1.83 -6.01 0.03
CA GLY A 57 -3.04 -6.61 0.54
C GLY A 57 -4.29 -6.13 -0.16
N THR A 58 -5.42 -6.62 0.29
CA THR A 58 -6.73 -6.33 -0.28
C THR A 58 -7.65 -5.86 0.84
N PHE A 59 -8.46 -4.86 0.57
CA PHE A 59 -9.48 -4.42 1.52
C PHE A 59 -10.83 -4.24 0.84
N GLN A 60 -11.90 -4.22 1.65
CA GLN A 60 -13.26 -4.08 1.18
C GLN A 60 -13.93 -2.89 1.86
N LEU A 61 -14.79 -2.21 1.13
CA LEU A 61 -15.64 -1.14 1.64
C LEU A 61 -17.10 -1.46 1.32
N ASN A 62 -18.04 -0.76 1.97
CA ASN A 62 -19.47 -0.94 1.78
C ASN A 62 -19.91 -2.40 1.90
N SER A 63 -19.52 -3.05 3.01
CA SER A 63 -19.90 -4.44 3.30
C SER A 63 -19.51 -5.41 2.17
N GLY A 64 -18.36 -5.16 1.53
CA GLY A 64 -17.84 -6.01 0.46
C GLY A 64 -18.30 -5.65 -0.94
N ALA A 65 -19.09 -4.59 -1.11
CA ALA A 65 -19.52 -4.13 -2.42
C ALA A 65 -18.37 -3.58 -3.26
N LEU A 66 -17.34 -3.03 -2.59
CA LEU A 66 -16.17 -2.48 -3.23
C LEU A 66 -14.92 -3.24 -2.74
N VAL A 67 -14.13 -3.74 -3.66
CA VAL A 67 -12.90 -4.50 -3.35
C VAL A 67 -11.72 -3.80 -4.00
N PHE A 68 -10.68 -3.51 -3.21
CA PHE A 68 -9.50 -2.80 -3.66
C PHE A 68 -8.23 -3.57 -3.29
N HIS A 69 -7.23 -3.45 -4.17
CA HIS A 69 -5.92 -4.07 -3.99
C HIS A 69 -4.87 -2.99 -3.84
N VAL A 70 -3.98 -3.16 -2.88
CA VAL A 70 -2.94 -2.18 -2.56
C VAL A 70 -1.58 -2.73 -2.94
N PHE A 71 -0.81 -1.92 -3.65
CA PHE A 71 0.57 -2.22 -4.05
C PHE A 71 1.49 -1.10 -3.60
N GLU A 72 2.71 -1.45 -3.28
CA GLU A 72 3.78 -0.47 -3.08
C GLU A 72 4.61 -0.38 -4.35
N ARG A 73 4.86 0.86 -4.82
CA ARG A 73 5.73 1.09 -5.97
C ARG A 73 7.18 1.05 -5.52
N GLU A 74 7.99 0.27 -6.22
CA GLU A 74 9.42 0.19 -5.98
C GLU A 74 10.14 0.87 -7.15
N TYR A 75 11.01 1.82 -6.83
CA TYR A 75 11.82 2.52 -7.81
C TYR A 75 13.25 1.98 -7.80
N PHE A 76 13.81 1.88 -8.97
CA PHE A 76 15.21 1.48 -9.16
C PHE A 76 16.04 2.66 -9.61
#